data_6c239b5b9216ebddb2c443b9b754125b
#
_entry.id   6c239b5b9216ebddb2c443b9b754125b
#
_cell.length_a   1.000
_cell.length_b   1.000
_cell.length_c   1.000
_cell.angle_alpha   90.00
_cell.angle_beta   90.00
_cell.angle_gamma   90.00
#
_symmetry.space_group_name_H-M   'P 1'
#
loop_
_entity.id
_entity.type
_entity.pdbx_description
1 polymer ?
#
loop_
_entity_poly.entity_id
_entity_poly.type
_entity_poly.pdbx_seq_one_letter_code
_entity_poly.pdbx_strand_id
1 'polypeptide(L)'
;MARLVIVSNRVAIPEEGGKAVAAGGLAVAVKEAFTAYEGLWFGWSGTISEEPSEEPTLIDRGRVQYAVVDLSPQDHLEYYAGFANRALWPIMHYRLGLGAFSRSDYAGYSRVNRTFARALAKLVEPDDIIWVHDYHLLPLAAELRGLGLDNPIGYFHHIPWPAADVFNSLPASGELLRAIVDYDLIGLQTEADVQNLQRNLVDTQRAIPLGGGSLMVDGRRTRIRAFPIGIDVAGFKEAAEKANANKVVRETIAGLRTRKLLIGVDRLDYSKGVPER
;
A
#
# COMPACT_ATOMS: atom_id res chain seq x y z
N MET A 1 5.03 -11.65 -23.17
CA MET A 1 4.96 -10.24 -22.69
C MET A 1 5.15 -10.26 -21.20
N ALA A 2 5.86 -9.29 -20.67
CA ALA A 2 6.03 -9.16 -19.22
C ALA A 2 4.65 -9.08 -18.54
N ARG A 3 4.42 -9.93 -17.56
CA ARG A 3 3.21 -9.95 -16.74
C ARG A 3 3.36 -8.95 -15.61
N LEU A 4 2.28 -8.25 -15.25
CA LEU A 4 2.26 -7.36 -14.09
C LEU A 4 1.87 -8.16 -12.83
N VAL A 5 2.75 -8.19 -11.85
CA VAL A 5 2.52 -8.82 -10.54
C VAL A 5 2.29 -7.73 -9.50
N ILE A 6 1.05 -7.54 -9.10
CA ILE A 6 0.69 -6.58 -8.06
C ILE A 6 0.70 -7.26 -6.70
N VAL A 7 1.33 -6.61 -5.72
CA VAL A 7 1.42 -7.11 -4.35
C VAL A 7 0.85 -6.07 -3.39
N SER A 8 -0.13 -6.46 -2.60
CA SER A 8 -0.73 -5.58 -1.58
C SER A 8 -0.97 -6.33 -0.28
N ASN A 9 -1.14 -5.60 0.82
CA ASN A 9 -1.44 -6.22 2.10
C ASN A 9 -2.67 -7.15 2.00
N ARG A 10 -3.77 -6.67 1.40
CA ARG A 10 -5.00 -7.45 1.23
C ARG A 10 -5.46 -7.44 -0.22
N VAL A 11 -5.84 -8.60 -0.71
CA VAL A 11 -6.40 -8.78 -2.06
C VAL A 11 -7.92 -8.66 -2.01
N ALA A 12 -8.49 -7.87 -2.93
CA ALA A 12 -9.94 -7.76 -3.11
C ALA A 12 -10.38 -8.67 -4.26
N ILE A 13 -10.74 -9.90 -3.94
CA ILE A 13 -11.21 -10.89 -4.92
C ILE A 13 -12.66 -10.56 -5.29
N PRO A 14 -13.01 -10.36 -6.58
CA PRO A 14 -14.38 -10.16 -7.01
C PRO A 14 -15.24 -11.41 -6.73
N GLU A 15 -16.47 -11.21 -6.23
CA GLU A 15 -17.46 -12.29 -6.11
C GLU A 15 -17.84 -12.83 -7.50
N GLU A 16 -18.27 -14.09 -7.54
CA GLU A 16 -18.87 -14.67 -8.74
C GLU A 16 -20.13 -13.90 -9.14
N GLY A 17 -20.12 -13.32 -10.34
CA GLY A 17 -21.20 -12.44 -10.83
C GLY A 17 -20.86 -10.95 -10.81
N GLY A 18 -19.62 -10.56 -10.49
CA GLY A 18 -19.09 -9.21 -10.74
C GLY A 18 -19.54 -8.11 -9.78
N LYS A 19 -20.18 -8.44 -8.64
CA LYS A 19 -20.40 -7.45 -7.58
C LYS A 19 -19.05 -7.10 -6.96
N ALA A 20 -18.69 -5.82 -7.04
CA ALA A 20 -17.49 -5.31 -6.41
C ALA A 20 -17.63 -5.48 -4.89
N VAL A 21 -16.73 -6.26 -4.29
CA VAL A 21 -16.50 -6.18 -2.84
C VAL A 21 -16.11 -4.73 -2.55
N ALA A 22 -16.64 -4.16 -1.46
CA ALA A 22 -16.32 -2.80 -1.04
C ALA A 22 -14.80 -2.62 -0.95
N ALA A 23 -14.22 -2.11 -2.01
CA ALA A 23 -12.79 -2.01 -2.19
C ALA A 23 -12.36 -0.58 -1.82
N GLY A 24 -11.33 -0.45 -0.99
CA GLY A 24 -10.69 0.84 -0.76
C GLY A 24 -10.08 1.42 -2.04
N GLY A 25 -9.63 2.68 -1.99
CA GLY A 25 -9.09 3.36 -3.18
C GLY A 25 -7.99 2.58 -3.93
N LEU A 26 -7.15 1.82 -3.21
CA LEU A 26 -6.15 0.94 -3.82
C LEU A 26 -6.76 -0.09 -4.77
N ALA A 27 -7.83 -0.77 -4.36
CA ALA A 27 -8.44 -1.81 -5.20
C ALA A 27 -9.09 -1.24 -6.46
N VAL A 28 -9.56 0.02 -6.43
CA VAL A 28 -10.05 0.72 -7.63
C VAL A 28 -8.89 0.99 -8.58
N ALA A 29 -7.79 1.57 -8.10
CA ALA A 29 -6.60 1.87 -8.90
C ALA A 29 -5.97 0.61 -9.51
N VAL A 30 -5.86 -0.46 -8.72
CA VAL A 30 -5.35 -1.77 -9.19
C VAL A 30 -6.25 -2.37 -10.27
N LYS A 31 -7.58 -2.27 -10.11
CA LYS A 31 -8.52 -2.74 -11.12
C LYS A 31 -8.34 -2.01 -12.46
N GLU A 32 -8.09 -0.71 -12.43
CA GLU A 32 -7.80 0.07 -13.63
C GLU A 32 -6.50 -0.40 -14.31
N ALA A 33 -5.44 -0.68 -13.55
CA ALA A 33 -4.20 -1.22 -14.11
C ALA A 33 -4.44 -2.56 -14.85
N PHE A 34 -5.26 -3.44 -14.29
CA PHE A 34 -5.61 -4.71 -14.93
C PHE A 34 -6.59 -4.60 -16.12
N THR A 35 -7.14 -3.43 -16.40
CA THR A 35 -7.84 -3.24 -17.68
C THR A 35 -6.88 -3.22 -18.87
N ALA A 36 -5.66 -2.75 -18.65
CA ALA A 36 -4.62 -2.62 -19.65
C ALA A 36 -3.67 -3.83 -19.70
N TYR A 37 -3.47 -4.53 -18.59
CA TYR A 37 -2.51 -5.63 -18.47
C TYR A 37 -3.17 -6.91 -17.94
N GLU A 38 -2.67 -8.06 -18.40
CA GLU A 38 -2.89 -9.34 -17.74
C GLU A 38 -1.91 -9.47 -16.59
N GLY A 39 -2.31 -10.13 -15.49
CA GLY A 39 -1.39 -10.22 -14.38
C GLY A 39 -1.83 -11.06 -13.21
N LEU A 40 -1.01 -10.98 -12.17
CA LEU A 40 -1.20 -11.64 -10.90
C LEU A 40 -1.42 -10.59 -9.81
N TRP A 41 -2.41 -10.81 -8.94
CA TRP A 41 -2.58 -10.01 -7.73
C TRP A 41 -2.37 -10.90 -6.50
N PHE A 42 -1.28 -10.63 -5.78
CA PHE A 42 -0.86 -11.39 -4.60
C PHE A 42 -1.05 -10.62 -3.30
N GLY A 43 -1.40 -11.31 -2.23
CA GLY A 43 -1.45 -10.78 -0.87
C GLY A 43 -2.29 -11.61 0.09
N TRP A 44 -2.66 -11.01 1.23
CA TRP A 44 -3.51 -11.66 2.21
C TRP A 44 -4.96 -11.78 1.72
N SER A 45 -5.57 -12.96 1.94
CA SER A 45 -6.98 -13.24 1.61
C SER A 45 -7.98 -12.40 2.43
N GLY A 46 -7.58 -11.95 3.61
CA GLY A 46 -8.45 -11.38 4.65
C GLY A 46 -8.92 -12.40 5.68
N THR A 47 -8.60 -13.67 5.50
CA THR A 47 -8.92 -14.77 6.43
C THR A 47 -7.82 -14.93 7.46
N ILE A 48 -8.21 -15.22 8.70
CA ILE A 48 -7.32 -15.62 9.78
C ILE A 48 -7.53 -17.11 9.99
N SER A 49 -6.44 -17.90 9.90
CA SER A 49 -6.44 -19.35 10.02
C SER A 49 -5.49 -19.79 11.13
N GLU A 50 -5.89 -20.75 11.97
CA GLU A 50 -5.00 -21.32 12.99
C GLU A 50 -3.80 -22.05 12.36
N GLU A 51 -4.00 -22.61 11.18
CA GLU A 51 -2.98 -23.34 10.41
C GLU A 51 -2.92 -22.78 8.97
N PRO A 52 -2.33 -21.57 8.77
CA PRO A 52 -2.23 -21.00 7.44
C PRO A 52 -1.28 -21.80 6.56
N SER A 53 -1.68 -22.06 5.32
CA SER A 53 -0.82 -22.70 4.33
C SER A 53 0.29 -21.75 3.88
N GLU A 54 1.51 -22.27 3.72
CA GLU A 54 2.59 -21.54 3.05
C GLU A 54 2.44 -21.53 1.52
N GLU A 55 1.56 -22.38 0.96
CA GLU A 55 1.23 -22.39 -0.46
C GLU A 55 0.08 -21.42 -0.74
N PRO A 56 0.25 -20.48 -1.69
CA PRO A 56 -0.81 -19.56 -2.07
C PRO A 56 -2.00 -20.30 -2.69
N THR A 57 -3.21 -19.90 -2.32
CA THR A 57 -4.42 -20.33 -3.03
C THR A 57 -4.57 -19.50 -4.30
N LEU A 58 -4.64 -20.17 -5.46
CA LEU A 58 -4.80 -19.53 -6.76
C LEU A 58 -6.26 -19.50 -7.16
N ILE A 59 -6.72 -18.33 -7.61
CA ILE A 59 -8.09 -18.10 -8.08
C ILE A 59 -8.03 -17.39 -9.42
N ASP A 60 -8.47 -18.06 -10.47
CA ASP A 60 -8.52 -17.49 -11.82
C ASP A 60 -9.81 -16.69 -12.01
N ARG A 61 -9.69 -15.48 -12.55
CA ARG A 61 -10.80 -14.62 -12.97
C ARG A 61 -10.51 -14.02 -14.36
N GLY A 62 -10.08 -14.85 -15.27
CA GLY A 62 -9.80 -14.48 -16.65
C GLY A 62 -8.47 -13.74 -16.82
N ARG A 63 -8.50 -12.41 -17.02
CA ARG A 63 -7.27 -11.63 -17.24
C ARG A 63 -6.40 -11.50 -15.98
N VAL A 64 -6.98 -11.71 -14.82
CA VAL A 64 -6.31 -11.57 -13.52
C VAL A 64 -6.35 -12.88 -12.78
N GLN A 65 -5.19 -13.39 -12.44
CA GLN A 65 -5.03 -14.47 -11.47
C GLN A 65 -4.85 -13.85 -10.08
N TYR A 66 -5.62 -14.30 -9.12
CA TYR A 66 -5.47 -13.90 -7.72
C TYR A 66 -4.71 -15.01 -6.98
N ALA A 67 -3.70 -14.63 -6.22
CA ALA A 67 -2.97 -15.52 -5.37
C ALA A 67 -3.03 -15.01 -3.94
N VAL A 68 -3.58 -15.79 -3.03
CA VAL A 68 -3.79 -15.34 -1.66
C VAL A 68 -3.22 -16.30 -0.65
N VAL A 69 -2.75 -15.74 0.46
CA VAL A 69 -2.32 -16.47 1.66
C VAL A 69 -3.16 -16.03 2.85
N ASP A 70 -3.39 -16.92 3.79
CA ASP A 70 -4.02 -16.60 5.06
C ASP A 70 -2.97 -16.16 6.09
N LEU A 71 -3.39 -15.43 7.11
CA LEU A 71 -2.55 -15.09 8.25
C LEU A 71 -2.94 -15.94 9.47
N SER A 72 -1.95 -16.30 10.29
CA SER A 72 -2.24 -16.82 11.63
C SER A 72 -2.81 -15.73 12.53
N PRO A 73 -3.51 -16.06 13.63
CA PRO A 73 -3.94 -15.10 14.62
C PRO A 73 -2.78 -14.26 15.16
N GLN A 74 -1.62 -14.87 15.38
CA GLN A 74 -0.41 -14.19 15.83
C GLN A 74 0.12 -13.21 14.78
N ASP A 75 0.18 -13.62 13.51
CA ASP A 75 0.64 -12.76 12.43
C ASP A 75 -0.31 -11.57 12.21
N HIS A 76 -1.62 -11.81 12.24
CA HIS A 76 -2.58 -10.73 12.16
C HIS A 76 -2.41 -9.73 13.32
N LEU A 77 -2.19 -10.22 14.55
CA LEU A 77 -2.00 -9.37 15.72
C LEU A 77 -0.70 -8.58 15.65
N GLU A 78 0.43 -9.21 15.33
CA GLU A 78 1.76 -8.60 15.38
C GLU A 78 2.06 -7.76 14.13
N TYR A 79 1.78 -8.30 12.93
CA TYR A 79 2.05 -7.62 11.67
C TYR A 79 1.05 -6.52 11.38
N TYR A 80 -0.26 -6.88 11.30
CA TYR A 80 -1.29 -5.96 10.81
C TYR A 80 -1.77 -5.01 11.92
N ALA A 81 -2.33 -5.54 13.00
CA ALA A 81 -2.83 -4.71 14.10
C ALA A 81 -1.70 -4.05 14.88
N GLY A 82 -0.57 -4.75 15.05
CA GLY A 82 0.60 -4.32 15.77
C GLY A 82 1.45 -3.33 14.98
N PHE A 83 2.50 -3.81 14.32
CA PHE A 83 3.51 -2.93 13.73
C PHE A 83 2.95 -2.00 12.64
N ALA A 84 2.16 -2.52 11.72
CA ALA A 84 1.61 -1.70 10.63
C ALA A 84 0.68 -0.59 11.17
N ASN A 85 -0.34 -0.94 11.97
CA ASN A 85 -1.38 0.01 12.35
C ASN A 85 -1.13 0.71 13.69
N ARG A 86 -0.40 0.10 14.63
CA ARG A 86 -0.12 0.68 15.94
C ARG A 86 1.18 1.47 15.99
N ALA A 87 2.17 1.13 15.14
CA ALA A 87 3.44 1.84 15.09
C ALA A 87 3.58 2.69 13.80
N LEU A 88 3.57 2.08 12.61
CA LEU A 88 3.82 2.80 11.35
C LEU A 88 2.73 3.82 11.02
N TRP A 89 1.47 3.42 11.06
CA TRP A 89 0.36 4.31 10.69
C TRP A 89 0.35 5.64 11.45
N PRO A 90 0.44 5.68 12.81
CA PRO A 90 0.50 6.95 13.53
C PRO A 90 1.74 7.77 13.21
N ILE A 91 2.92 7.14 13.10
CA ILE A 91 4.17 7.84 12.77
C ILE A 91 4.07 8.50 11.39
N MET A 92 3.59 7.76 10.38
CA MET A 92 3.41 8.28 9.01
C MET A 92 2.41 9.45 8.97
N HIS A 93 1.46 9.51 9.91
CA HIS A 93 0.46 10.57 9.99
C HIS A 93 0.78 11.66 11.04
N TYR A 94 2.04 11.76 11.50
CA TYR A 94 2.49 12.76 12.50
C TYR A 94 1.74 12.69 13.83
N ARG A 95 1.22 11.52 14.20
CA ARG A 95 0.48 11.28 15.44
C ARG A 95 1.35 10.47 16.43
N LEU A 96 2.57 10.97 16.72
CA LEU A 96 3.56 10.27 17.52
C LEU A 96 3.02 9.82 18.89
N GLY A 97 2.16 10.64 19.51
CA GLY A 97 1.54 10.30 20.80
C GLY A 97 0.58 9.10 20.77
N LEU A 98 0.19 8.63 19.57
CA LEU A 98 -0.64 7.43 19.37
C LEU A 98 0.20 6.22 18.96
N GLY A 99 1.47 6.42 18.60
CA GLY A 99 2.37 5.35 18.19
C GLY A 99 2.81 4.50 19.38
N ALA A 100 2.74 3.18 19.22
CA ALA A 100 3.30 2.25 20.19
C ALA A 100 4.17 1.23 19.44
N PHE A 101 5.41 1.08 19.89
CA PHE A 101 6.36 0.13 19.34
C PHE A 101 6.53 -1.08 20.26
N SER A 102 6.51 -2.27 19.66
CA SER A 102 6.83 -3.53 20.30
C SER A 102 7.81 -4.33 19.44
N ARG A 103 8.82 -4.95 20.08
CA ARG A 103 9.76 -5.83 19.36
C ARG A 103 9.08 -7.05 18.78
N SER A 104 8.07 -7.62 19.45
CA SER A 104 7.28 -8.74 18.94
C SER A 104 6.47 -8.33 17.71
N ASP A 105 5.85 -7.14 17.73
CA ASP A 105 5.10 -6.64 16.58
C ASP A 105 6.03 -6.46 15.36
N TYR A 106 7.23 -5.90 15.56
CA TYR A 106 8.21 -5.77 14.47
C TYR A 106 8.73 -7.13 13.98
N ALA A 107 8.94 -8.09 14.87
CA ALA A 107 9.31 -9.45 14.49
C ALA A 107 8.21 -10.13 13.65
N GLY A 108 6.94 -9.96 14.02
CA GLY A 108 5.79 -10.41 13.25
C GLY A 108 5.69 -9.74 11.87
N TYR A 109 5.92 -8.42 11.83
CA TYR A 109 5.96 -7.67 10.57
C TYR A 109 7.05 -8.20 9.62
N SER A 110 8.23 -8.44 10.12
CA SER A 110 9.33 -9.01 9.34
C SER A 110 9.05 -10.47 8.92
N ARG A 111 8.43 -11.26 9.79
CA ARG A 111 8.07 -12.66 9.52
C ARG A 111 7.06 -12.75 8.38
N VAL A 112 5.98 -11.95 8.41
CA VAL A 112 4.95 -11.95 7.37
C VAL A 112 5.54 -11.50 6.03
N ASN A 113 6.38 -10.48 5.99
CA ASN A 113 7.06 -10.06 4.76
C ASN A 113 7.93 -11.17 4.17
N ARG A 114 8.65 -11.95 5.00
CA ARG A 114 9.40 -13.13 4.55
C ARG A 114 8.48 -14.24 4.03
N THR A 115 7.37 -14.49 4.68
CA THR A 115 6.37 -15.48 4.24
C THR A 115 5.78 -15.05 2.89
N PHE A 116 5.42 -13.77 2.74
CA PHE A 116 4.95 -13.23 1.46
C PHE A 116 6.01 -13.37 0.36
N ALA A 117 7.26 -13.05 0.65
CA ALA A 117 8.35 -13.19 -0.33
C ALA A 117 8.52 -14.64 -0.80
N ARG A 118 8.53 -15.62 0.13
CA ARG A 118 8.66 -17.04 -0.20
C ARG A 118 7.48 -17.56 -1.03
N ALA A 119 6.26 -17.16 -0.67
CA ALA A 119 5.06 -17.56 -1.40
C ALA A 119 5.03 -16.94 -2.80
N LEU A 120 5.37 -15.64 -2.90
CA LEU A 120 5.41 -14.92 -4.17
C LEU A 120 6.50 -15.44 -5.10
N ALA A 121 7.69 -15.77 -4.58
CA ALA A 121 8.82 -16.28 -5.37
C ALA A 121 8.50 -17.59 -6.12
N LYS A 122 7.51 -18.37 -5.65
CA LYS A 122 7.05 -19.59 -6.34
C LYS A 122 6.18 -19.28 -7.56
N LEU A 123 5.67 -18.05 -7.69
CA LEU A 123 4.69 -17.63 -8.69
C LEU A 123 5.27 -16.69 -9.75
N VAL A 124 6.37 -16.02 -9.42
CA VAL A 124 6.98 -15.00 -10.27
C VAL A 124 7.85 -15.66 -11.33
N GLU A 125 7.68 -15.22 -12.58
CA GLU A 125 8.50 -15.61 -13.72
C GLU A 125 9.63 -14.57 -13.97
N PRO A 126 10.72 -14.93 -14.66
CA PRO A 126 11.88 -14.04 -14.83
C PRO A 126 11.57 -12.69 -15.50
N ASP A 127 10.59 -12.64 -16.40
CA ASP A 127 10.21 -11.43 -17.13
C ASP A 127 9.11 -10.60 -16.43
N ASP A 128 8.61 -11.05 -15.30
CA ASP A 128 7.55 -10.35 -14.57
C ASP A 128 8.04 -9.02 -13.99
N ILE A 129 7.14 -8.02 -13.97
CA ILE A 129 7.33 -6.75 -13.29
C ILE A 129 6.52 -6.80 -11.98
N ILE A 130 7.19 -6.65 -10.85
CA ILE A 130 6.57 -6.69 -9.52
C ILE A 130 6.24 -5.27 -9.08
N TRP A 131 5.00 -5.00 -8.67
CA TRP A 131 4.56 -3.71 -8.17
C TRP A 131 3.94 -3.85 -6.77
N VAL A 132 4.69 -3.42 -5.77
CA VAL A 132 4.35 -3.57 -4.35
C VAL A 132 3.67 -2.32 -3.82
N HIS A 133 2.63 -2.49 -3.01
CA HIS A 133 1.83 -1.40 -2.49
C HIS A 133 1.85 -1.30 -0.97
N ASP A 134 2.19 -0.10 -0.52
CA ASP A 134 1.92 0.47 0.79
C ASP A 134 2.80 -0.02 1.95
N TYR A 135 2.73 0.71 3.06
CA TYR A 135 3.59 0.64 4.25
C TYR A 135 3.64 -0.73 4.95
N HIS A 136 2.72 -1.60 4.66
CA HIS A 136 2.73 -2.97 5.16
C HIS A 136 3.89 -3.80 4.61
N LEU A 137 4.43 -3.42 3.45
CA LEU A 137 5.36 -4.23 2.67
C LEU A 137 6.70 -3.53 2.41
N LEU A 138 7.09 -2.58 3.28
CA LEU A 138 8.36 -1.85 3.12
C LEU A 138 9.58 -2.76 2.92
N PRO A 139 9.76 -3.89 3.63
CA PRO A 139 10.94 -4.74 3.46
C PRO A 139 10.78 -5.82 2.39
N LEU A 140 9.65 -5.92 1.69
CA LEU A 140 9.38 -7.05 0.80
C LEU A 140 10.40 -7.19 -0.33
N ALA A 141 10.87 -6.07 -0.92
CA ALA A 141 11.88 -6.15 -1.98
C ALA A 141 13.21 -6.74 -1.45
N ALA A 142 13.64 -6.35 -0.26
CA ALA A 142 14.84 -6.92 0.36
C ALA A 142 14.72 -8.44 0.56
N GLU A 143 13.56 -8.90 1.00
CA GLU A 143 13.29 -10.34 1.16
C GLU A 143 13.28 -11.08 -0.20
N LEU A 144 12.67 -10.49 -1.25
CA LEU A 144 12.68 -11.05 -2.61
C LEU A 144 14.10 -11.10 -3.20
N ARG A 145 14.88 -10.04 -3.02
CA ARG A 145 16.32 -10.03 -3.43
C ARG A 145 17.13 -11.08 -2.69
N GLY A 146 16.85 -11.27 -1.40
CA GLY A 146 17.48 -12.33 -0.59
C GLY A 146 17.17 -13.73 -1.08
N LEU A 147 16.06 -13.93 -1.81
CA LEU A 147 15.71 -15.18 -2.50
C LEU A 147 16.27 -15.28 -3.92
N GLY A 148 17.03 -14.28 -4.40
CA GLY A 148 17.66 -14.28 -5.71
C GLY A 148 16.78 -13.79 -6.85
N LEU A 149 15.68 -13.08 -6.59
CA LEU A 149 14.87 -12.50 -7.65
C LEU A 149 15.50 -11.20 -8.18
N ASP A 150 15.76 -11.16 -9.50
CA ASP A 150 16.31 -9.99 -10.21
C ASP A 150 15.25 -9.19 -10.98
N ASN A 151 13.99 -9.56 -10.85
CA ASN A 151 12.85 -8.87 -11.48
C ASN A 151 12.87 -7.36 -11.18
N PRO A 152 12.39 -6.50 -12.10
CA PRO A 152 12.10 -5.10 -11.76
C PRO A 152 11.04 -5.02 -10.66
N ILE A 153 11.35 -4.32 -9.55
CA ILE A 153 10.42 -4.17 -8.42
C ILE A 153 10.14 -2.69 -8.19
N GLY A 154 8.89 -2.27 -8.46
CA GLY A 154 8.36 -0.96 -8.07
C GLY A 154 7.65 -1.01 -6.73
N TYR A 155 7.69 0.10 -5.99
CA TYR A 155 6.95 0.29 -4.76
C TYR A 155 6.12 1.56 -4.85
N PHE A 156 4.88 1.54 -4.34
CA PHE A 156 4.06 2.73 -4.22
C PHE A 156 3.56 2.91 -2.79
N HIS A 157 3.84 4.06 -2.21
CA HIS A 157 3.44 4.46 -0.88
C HIS A 157 2.19 5.33 -0.92
N HIS A 158 1.09 4.85 -0.33
CA HIS A 158 -0.22 5.50 -0.47
C HIS A 158 -0.50 6.57 0.57
N ILE A 159 0.25 6.61 1.67
CA ILE A 159 0.09 7.53 2.79
C ILE A 159 1.25 8.52 2.84
N PRO A 160 1.21 9.60 3.64
CA PRO A 160 2.33 10.53 3.73
C PRO A 160 3.63 9.86 4.15
N TRP A 161 4.76 10.33 3.61
CA TRP A 161 6.08 10.01 4.16
C TRP A 161 6.52 11.17 5.05
N PRO A 162 6.70 10.95 6.37
CA PRO A 162 6.97 12.03 7.30
C PRO A 162 8.40 12.55 7.19
N ALA A 163 8.65 13.73 7.79
CA ALA A 163 9.98 14.27 7.94
C ALA A 163 10.92 13.29 8.66
N ALA A 164 12.22 13.40 8.39
CA ALA A 164 13.24 12.48 8.91
C ALA A 164 13.20 12.31 10.44
N ASP A 165 13.08 13.42 11.17
CA ASP A 165 13.04 13.39 12.65
C ASP A 165 11.83 12.59 13.18
N VAL A 166 10.69 12.69 12.48
CA VAL A 166 9.48 11.96 12.84
C VAL A 166 9.64 10.47 12.53
N PHE A 167 10.09 10.12 11.33
CA PHE A 167 10.29 8.72 10.95
C PHE A 167 11.36 8.04 11.82
N ASN A 168 12.44 8.74 12.12
CA ASN A 168 13.56 8.22 12.91
C ASN A 168 13.23 8.06 14.43
N SER A 169 12.08 8.57 14.88
CA SER A 169 11.56 8.24 16.22
C SER A 169 11.14 6.77 16.35
N LEU A 170 10.91 6.07 15.22
CA LEU A 170 10.63 4.64 15.20
C LEU A 170 11.93 3.84 15.39
N PRO A 171 12.03 2.95 16.40
CA PRO A 171 13.26 2.18 16.66
C PRO A 171 13.75 1.35 15.46
N ALA A 172 12.84 0.84 14.61
CA ALA A 172 13.16 0.05 13.43
C ALA A 172 13.42 0.91 12.16
N SER A 173 13.45 2.25 12.26
CA SER A 173 13.56 3.14 11.10
C SER A 173 14.78 2.85 10.23
N GLY A 174 15.94 2.62 10.82
CA GLY A 174 17.17 2.34 10.10
C GLY A 174 17.11 1.04 9.27
N GLU A 175 16.46 0.01 9.80
CA GLU A 175 16.26 -1.27 9.10
C GLU A 175 15.27 -1.12 7.95
N LEU A 176 14.18 -0.40 8.15
CA LEU A 176 13.18 -0.14 7.12
C LEU A 176 13.74 0.72 5.98
N LEU A 177 14.54 1.75 6.32
CA LEU A 177 15.21 2.59 5.32
C LEU A 177 16.27 1.83 4.53
N ARG A 178 16.94 0.86 5.14
CA ARG A 178 17.86 -0.01 4.41
C ARG A 178 17.13 -0.95 3.48
N ALA A 179 15.99 -1.48 3.90
CA ALA A 179 15.21 -2.42 3.10
C ALA A 179 14.49 -1.75 1.91
N ILE A 180 14.04 -0.49 2.06
CA ILE A 180 13.29 0.18 0.98
C ILE A 180 14.14 0.50 -0.24
N VAL A 181 15.47 0.59 -0.11
CA VAL A 181 16.36 0.85 -1.25
C VAL A 181 16.54 -0.36 -2.18
N ASP A 182 16.01 -1.51 -1.81
CA ASP A 182 15.96 -2.70 -2.67
C ASP A 182 14.86 -2.63 -3.74
N TYR A 183 13.98 -1.64 -3.67
CA TYR A 183 13.10 -1.29 -4.78
C TYR A 183 13.82 -0.49 -5.86
N ASP A 184 13.56 -0.80 -7.13
CA ASP A 184 14.17 -0.08 -8.28
C ASP A 184 13.50 1.30 -8.48
N LEU A 185 12.20 1.37 -8.22
CA LEU A 185 11.41 2.61 -8.30
C LEU A 185 10.50 2.73 -7.08
N ILE A 186 10.57 3.86 -6.39
CA ILE A 186 9.71 4.20 -5.27
C ILE A 186 8.82 5.38 -5.68
N GLY A 187 7.53 5.12 -5.73
CA GLY A 187 6.49 6.12 -5.99
C GLY A 187 5.86 6.64 -4.68
N LEU A 188 5.67 7.93 -4.60
CA LEU A 188 5.03 8.64 -3.49
C LEU A 188 3.94 9.57 -4.02
N GLN A 189 3.07 10.09 -3.15
CA GLN A 189 1.95 10.93 -3.57
C GLN A 189 2.37 12.35 -3.93
N THR A 190 3.33 12.92 -3.22
CA THR A 190 3.71 14.32 -3.37
C THR A 190 5.23 14.51 -3.45
N GLU A 191 5.65 15.66 -4.00
CA GLU A 191 7.07 16.05 -4.01
C GLU A 191 7.62 16.25 -2.58
N ALA A 192 6.78 16.67 -1.63
CA ALA A 192 7.18 16.81 -0.24
C ALA A 192 7.54 15.44 0.37
N ASP A 193 6.75 14.41 0.09
CA ASP A 193 7.04 13.04 0.52
C ASP A 193 8.35 12.53 -0.11
N VAL A 194 8.58 12.82 -1.39
CA VAL A 194 9.84 12.48 -2.09
C VAL A 194 11.03 13.11 -1.40
N GLN A 195 10.96 14.42 -1.11
CA GLN A 195 12.03 15.14 -0.42
C GLN A 195 12.28 14.60 0.99
N ASN A 196 11.23 14.27 1.73
CA ASN A 196 11.34 13.69 3.06
C ASN A 196 12.05 12.34 3.03
N LEU A 197 11.64 11.42 2.13
CA LEU A 197 12.30 10.11 2.00
C LEU A 197 13.75 10.24 1.54
N GLN A 198 14.02 11.09 0.53
CA GLN A 198 15.39 11.31 0.04
C GLN A 198 16.30 11.85 1.14
N ARG A 199 15.84 12.85 1.90
CA ARG A 199 16.58 13.40 3.06
C ARG A 199 16.84 12.30 4.10
N ASN A 200 15.83 11.52 4.42
CA ASN A 200 15.95 10.42 5.37
C ASN A 200 17.03 9.41 4.95
N LEU A 201 17.07 9.02 3.67
CA LEU A 201 18.07 8.09 3.14
C LEU A 201 19.47 8.72 3.11
N VAL A 202 19.60 10.00 2.77
CA VAL A 202 20.89 10.70 2.80
C VAL A 202 21.44 10.78 4.22
N ASP A 203 20.60 11.20 5.17
CA ASP A 203 21.02 11.46 6.54
C ASP A 203 21.33 10.16 7.32
N THR A 204 20.59 9.08 7.06
CA THR A 204 20.69 7.84 7.86
C THR A 204 21.40 6.70 7.13
N GLN A 205 21.24 6.56 5.81
CA GLN A 205 21.82 5.47 5.01
C GLN A 205 22.98 5.94 4.14
N ARG A 206 23.43 7.20 4.28
CA ARG A 206 24.51 7.80 3.50
C ARG A 206 24.28 7.69 1.98
N ALA A 207 23.03 7.80 1.56
CA ALA A 207 22.66 7.74 0.15
C ALA A 207 23.33 8.87 -0.62
N ILE A 208 23.85 8.55 -1.80
CA ILE A 208 24.52 9.52 -2.70
C ILE A 208 23.53 9.93 -3.77
N PRO A 209 23.11 11.20 -3.85
CA PRO A 209 22.25 11.69 -4.93
C PRO A 209 22.95 11.61 -6.28
N LEU A 210 22.28 11.00 -7.28
CA LEU A 210 22.77 10.87 -8.66
C LEU A 210 22.05 11.81 -9.64
N GLY A 211 21.11 12.62 -9.14
CA GLY A 211 20.25 13.47 -9.97
C GLY A 211 19.01 12.74 -10.53
N GLY A 212 18.03 13.52 -11.02
CA GLY A 212 16.79 12.98 -11.59
C GLY A 212 15.99 12.07 -10.66
N GLY A 213 16.05 12.30 -9.33
CA GLY A 213 15.37 11.50 -8.33
C GLY A 213 16.04 10.15 -8.03
N SER A 214 17.24 9.90 -8.55
CA SER A 214 17.98 8.66 -8.29
C SER A 214 18.96 8.82 -7.13
N LEU A 215 19.06 7.79 -6.31
CA LEU A 215 20.00 7.66 -5.21
C LEU A 215 20.82 6.36 -5.36
N MET A 216 22.03 6.40 -4.83
CA MET A 216 22.90 5.22 -4.68
C MET A 216 23.06 4.93 -3.19
N VAL A 217 22.76 3.71 -2.77
CA VAL A 217 22.97 3.22 -1.41
C VAL A 217 23.65 1.85 -1.50
N ASP A 218 24.80 1.70 -0.87
CA ASP A 218 25.59 0.45 -0.83
C ASP A 218 25.77 -0.23 -2.21
N GLY A 219 26.03 0.59 -3.25
CA GLY A 219 26.21 0.10 -4.62
C GLY A 219 24.90 -0.17 -5.39
N ARG A 220 23.75 -0.04 -4.75
CA ARG A 220 22.44 -0.21 -5.36
C ARG A 220 21.81 1.13 -5.72
N ARG A 221 21.23 1.19 -6.93
CA ARG A 221 20.53 2.39 -7.42
C ARG A 221 19.03 2.22 -7.25
N THR A 222 18.39 3.17 -6.56
CA THR A 222 16.93 3.32 -6.50
C THR A 222 16.51 4.67 -7.08
N ARG A 223 15.29 4.77 -7.59
CA ARG A 223 14.70 6.03 -8.07
C ARG A 223 13.46 6.37 -7.27
N ILE A 224 13.36 7.60 -6.81
CA ILE A 224 12.24 8.08 -6.01
C ILE A 224 11.55 9.22 -6.76
N ARG A 225 10.22 9.12 -6.97
CA ARG A 225 9.43 10.12 -7.69
C ARG A 225 8.03 10.26 -7.13
N ALA A 226 7.45 11.44 -7.34
CA ALA A 226 6.03 11.67 -7.09
C ALA A 226 5.18 11.17 -8.26
N PHE A 227 4.11 10.45 -7.93
CA PHE A 227 3.06 10.01 -8.84
C PHE A 227 1.71 10.25 -8.16
N PRO A 228 1.21 11.51 -8.15
CA PRO A 228 -0.06 11.82 -7.50
C PRO A 228 -1.20 10.99 -8.10
N ILE A 229 -1.95 10.30 -7.25
CA ILE A 229 -3.14 9.59 -7.71
C ILE A 229 -4.23 10.59 -8.09
N GLY A 230 -4.86 10.39 -9.24
CA GLY A 230 -6.00 11.18 -9.68
C GLY A 230 -7.34 10.52 -9.37
N ILE A 231 -8.41 11.12 -9.89
CA ILE A 231 -9.75 10.56 -9.88
C ILE A 231 -10.35 10.64 -11.30
N ASP A 232 -11.31 9.79 -11.60
CA ASP A 232 -12.13 9.90 -12.81
C ASP A 232 -13.11 11.06 -12.67
N VAL A 233 -12.68 12.27 -13.06
CA VAL A 233 -13.48 13.49 -12.97
C VAL A 233 -14.75 13.39 -13.83
N ALA A 234 -14.65 12.80 -15.00
CA ALA A 234 -15.80 12.66 -15.93
C ALA A 234 -16.86 11.73 -15.36
N GLY A 235 -16.47 10.57 -14.84
CA GLY A 235 -17.37 9.62 -14.21
C GLY A 235 -18.03 10.16 -12.95
N PHE A 236 -17.28 10.91 -12.12
CA PHE A 236 -17.86 11.59 -10.94
C PHE A 236 -18.89 12.65 -11.34
N LYS A 237 -18.60 13.44 -12.39
CA LYS A 237 -19.54 14.46 -12.89
C LYS A 237 -20.82 13.80 -13.40
N GLU A 238 -20.72 12.77 -14.23
CA GLU A 238 -21.86 12.00 -14.73
C GLU A 238 -22.69 11.38 -13.58
N ALA A 239 -22.02 10.78 -12.60
CA ALA A 239 -22.68 10.22 -11.41
C ALA A 239 -23.43 11.29 -10.62
N ALA A 240 -22.86 12.48 -10.45
CA ALA A 240 -23.50 13.60 -9.78
C ALA A 240 -24.72 14.11 -10.54
N GLU A 241 -24.64 14.22 -11.86
CA GLU A 241 -25.77 14.60 -12.72
C GLU A 241 -26.93 13.58 -12.63
N LYS A 242 -26.63 12.28 -12.67
CA LYS A 242 -27.62 11.20 -12.49
C LYS A 242 -28.23 11.22 -11.07
N ALA A 243 -27.44 11.55 -10.05
CA ALA A 243 -27.89 11.63 -8.66
C ALA A 243 -28.96 12.72 -8.45
N ASN A 244 -28.99 13.76 -9.25
CA ASN A 244 -30.03 14.81 -9.18
C ASN A 244 -31.46 14.25 -9.42
N ALA A 245 -31.60 13.12 -10.11
CA ALA A 245 -32.87 12.43 -10.28
C ALA A 245 -33.30 11.60 -9.04
N ASN A 246 -32.39 11.37 -8.12
CA ASN A 246 -32.64 10.57 -6.90
C ASN A 246 -33.55 11.36 -5.94
N LYS A 247 -34.65 10.69 -5.50
CA LYS A 247 -35.63 11.28 -4.58
C LYS A 247 -34.98 11.77 -3.26
N VAL A 248 -34.10 10.97 -2.67
CA VAL A 248 -33.43 11.32 -1.39
C VAL A 248 -32.56 12.56 -1.55
N VAL A 249 -31.81 12.65 -2.66
CA VAL A 249 -30.97 13.84 -2.95
C VAL A 249 -31.83 15.09 -3.08
N ARG A 250 -32.92 15.02 -3.84
CA ARG A 250 -33.84 16.17 -4.02
C ARG A 250 -34.51 16.60 -2.72
N GLU A 251 -34.98 15.66 -1.91
CA GLU A 251 -35.59 15.97 -0.60
C GLU A 251 -34.58 16.59 0.36
N THR A 252 -33.32 16.09 0.37
CA THR A 252 -32.24 16.66 1.17
C THR A 252 -31.96 18.10 0.75
N ILE A 253 -31.79 18.35 -0.55
CA ILE A 253 -31.56 19.71 -1.09
C ILE A 253 -32.72 20.63 -0.74
N ALA A 254 -33.95 20.20 -0.94
CA ALA A 254 -35.14 21.00 -0.61
C ALA A 254 -35.23 21.33 0.90
N GLY A 255 -34.81 20.42 1.75
CA GLY A 255 -34.76 20.62 3.20
C GLY A 255 -33.71 21.64 3.68
N LEU A 256 -32.71 21.92 2.86
CA LEU A 256 -31.62 22.87 3.22
C LEU A 256 -32.10 24.33 3.24
N ARG A 257 -33.06 24.69 2.42
CA ARG A 257 -33.54 26.06 2.24
C ARG A 257 -32.39 27.03 1.90
N THR A 258 -32.04 27.90 2.87
CA THR A 258 -30.93 28.88 2.73
C THR A 258 -29.63 28.39 3.36
N ARG A 259 -29.57 27.19 3.92
CA ARG A 259 -28.37 26.63 4.56
C ARG A 259 -27.42 26.08 3.51
N LYS A 260 -26.12 26.20 3.77
CA LYS A 260 -25.08 25.51 2.99
C LYS A 260 -24.92 24.09 3.52
N LEU A 261 -24.72 23.13 2.61
CA LEU A 261 -24.42 21.74 2.93
C LEU A 261 -22.92 21.48 2.75
N LEU A 262 -22.28 21.00 3.79
CA LEU A 262 -20.94 20.44 3.74
C LEU A 262 -21.05 18.94 4.00
N ILE A 263 -20.44 18.15 3.13
CA ILE A 263 -20.46 16.69 3.25
C ILE A 263 -19.01 16.21 3.43
N GLY A 264 -18.80 15.34 4.41
CA GLY A 264 -17.57 14.60 4.60
C GLY A 264 -17.89 13.12 4.66
N VAL A 265 -17.21 12.33 3.83
CA VAL A 265 -17.36 10.86 3.79
C VAL A 265 -15.96 10.25 3.91
N ASP A 266 -15.70 9.61 5.04
CA ASP A 266 -14.43 8.97 5.32
C ASP A 266 -14.65 7.70 6.15
N ARG A 267 -13.64 6.84 6.21
CA ARG A 267 -13.59 5.78 7.21
C ARG A 267 -13.47 6.41 8.61
N LEU A 268 -13.99 5.73 9.62
CA LEU A 268 -13.80 6.15 11.00
C LEU A 268 -12.34 5.88 11.41
N ASP A 269 -11.50 6.88 11.20
CA ASP A 269 -10.06 6.84 11.46
C ASP A 269 -9.64 8.23 11.97
N TYR A 270 -8.82 8.26 13.01
CA TYR A 270 -8.34 9.52 13.60
C TYR A 270 -7.53 10.38 12.62
N SER A 271 -6.86 9.76 11.64
CA SER A 271 -6.12 10.49 10.59
C SER A 271 -7.02 11.31 9.66
N LYS A 272 -8.33 11.05 9.67
CA LYS A 272 -9.33 11.73 8.83
C LYS A 272 -9.95 12.96 9.48
N GLY A 273 -9.66 13.23 10.76
CA GLY A 273 -10.17 14.40 11.46
C GLY A 273 -11.69 14.44 11.55
N VAL A 274 -12.37 13.29 11.65
CA VAL A 274 -13.83 13.24 11.72
C VAL A 274 -14.38 13.96 12.96
N PRO A 275 -13.75 13.82 14.16
CA PRO A 275 -14.21 14.56 15.34
C PRO A 275 -13.96 16.07 15.27
N GLU A 276 -13.02 16.52 14.45
CA GLU A 276 -12.64 17.93 14.29
C GLU A 276 -13.52 18.66 13.26
N ARG A 277 -14.39 17.98 12.53
CA ARG A 277 -15.36 18.52 11.56
C ARG A 277 -16.68 18.81 12.23
#